data_d7d40f4183753182403c6702d7fe5ca8
#
_entry.id   d7d40f4183753182403c6702d7fe5ca8
#
_cell.length_a   1.000
_cell.length_b   1.000
_cell.length_c   1.000
_cell.angle_alpha   90.00
_cell.angle_beta   90.00
_cell.angle_gamma   90.00
#
_symmetry.space_group_name_H-M   'P 1'
#
loop_
_entity.id
_entity.type
_entity.pdbx_description
1 polymer ?
#
loop_
_entity_poly.entity_id
_entity_poly.type
_entity_poly.pdbx_seq_one_letter_code
_entity_poly.pdbx_strand_id
1 'polypeptide(L)'
;MTAPARTLYQKIWDTHVVETRDDGTCLIYIDRHLVHEVTSPQAFEALRVSGRTVRRPDLTLAVPDHNLPTTARRDAKGLRIPIADADSAQQLAALERNAPEFGIRLIGDADAEQGIVHVVGPEQGFSLPGATIVCGDSHTACHGGLGALAFGIGTSEVEHVLATQTLLLKQSKTMDVRVDGLLGPGVTAKDVVLHITGLLGAAGGTGYVIEYTGSAIRGLSVEGRLTVSNMAIEHGARAGLIAPDAATYAYLKGRPYAPAGAEWDAAVAWWTSLATDPAAAYDKVVLIDAATIAPSVTWGTSPEDVLPITGLVPDPASFADPGKQRAAQKSLDYMGLTPGQPMTSVEVQNVFIGSCTNSRIEDLRAAAAVLKGRTKAANVKWAIVVPGSGLVKRQAEAEGLDQIFIAADRKSTRLNSSHSLSSRIPSSA
;
A
#
# COMPACT_ATOMS: atom_id res chain seq x y z
N MET A 1 -8.70 -23.09 33.00
CA MET A 1 -8.76 -23.35 31.55
C MET A 1 -7.80 -22.38 30.93
N THR A 2 -6.83 -22.83 30.17
CA THR A 2 -5.95 -21.96 29.37
C THR A 2 -6.80 -21.23 28.34
N ALA A 3 -6.56 -19.93 28.14
CA ALA A 3 -7.25 -19.16 27.09
C ALA A 3 -7.02 -19.84 25.72
N PRO A 4 -7.99 -19.82 24.81
CA PRO A 4 -7.82 -20.38 23.48
C PRO A 4 -6.68 -19.68 22.74
N ALA A 5 -5.90 -20.45 21.97
CA ALA A 5 -4.84 -19.91 21.15
C ALA A 5 -5.43 -19.02 20.04
N ARG A 6 -4.80 -17.86 19.76
CA ARG A 6 -5.30 -16.83 18.87
C ARG A 6 -4.29 -16.44 17.82
N THR A 7 -4.78 -16.11 16.62
CA THR A 7 -3.97 -15.48 15.55
C THR A 7 -3.71 -14.00 15.87
N LEU A 8 -2.72 -13.39 15.22
CA LEU A 8 -2.45 -11.95 15.30
C LEU A 8 -3.73 -11.13 15.06
N TYR A 9 -4.48 -11.47 14.00
CA TYR A 9 -5.75 -10.81 13.69
C TYR A 9 -6.75 -10.90 14.84
N GLN A 10 -6.95 -12.09 15.40
CA GLN A 10 -7.91 -12.27 16.50
C GLN A 10 -7.50 -11.49 17.74
N LYS A 11 -6.20 -11.43 18.06
CA LYS A 11 -5.71 -10.63 19.20
C LYS A 11 -5.98 -9.14 19.01
N ILE A 12 -5.73 -8.61 17.79
CA ILE A 12 -6.03 -7.21 17.50
C ILE A 12 -7.54 -6.98 17.53
N TRP A 13 -8.32 -7.83 16.86
CA TRP A 13 -9.78 -7.71 16.81
C TRP A 13 -10.39 -7.65 18.20
N ASP A 14 -10.07 -8.62 19.05
CA ASP A 14 -10.67 -8.76 20.38
C ASP A 14 -10.37 -7.58 21.30
N THR A 15 -9.23 -6.90 21.12
CA THR A 15 -8.86 -5.71 21.90
C THR A 15 -9.56 -4.43 21.42
N HIS A 16 -10.20 -4.47 20.23
CA HIS A 16 -10.87 -3.31 19.63
C HIS A 16 -12.39 -3.44 19.57
N VAL A 17 -12.96 -4.60 19.93
CA VAL A 17 -14.41 -4.79 20.02
C VAL A 17 -14.96 -3.97 21.18
N VAL A 18 -15.82 -3.00 20.87
CA VAL A 18 -16.55 -2.18 21.85
C VAL A 18 -17.86 -2.86 22.25
N GLU A 19 -18.56 -3.43 21.25
CA GLU A 19 -19.86 -4.08 21.40
C GLU A 19 -20.03 -5.16 20.35
N THR A 20 -20.66 -6.24 20.70
CA THR A 20 -21.10 -7.29 19.74
C THR A 20 -22.61 -7.36 19.76
N ARG A 21 -23.25 -7.26 18.59
CA ARG A 21 -24.70 -7.36 18.39
C ARG A 21 -25.14 -8.81 18.21
N ASP A 22 -26.44 -9.04 18.37
CA ASP A 22 -27.05 -10.39 18.27
C ASP A 22 -26.83 -11.05 16.89
N ASP A 23 -26.68 -10.26 15.82
CA ASP A 23 -26.43 -10.74 14.46
C ASP A 23 -24.93 -11.01 14.17
N GLY A 24 -24.06 -10.90 15.18
CA GLY A 24 -22.63 -11.08 15.09
C GLY A 24 -21.88 -9.87 14.52
N THR A 25 -22.57 -8.74 14.25
CA THR A 25 -21.92 -7.48 13.90
C THR A 25 -21.25 -6.87 15.12
N CYS A 26 -20.00 -6.45 15.00
CA CYS A 26 -19.23 -5.82 16.07
C CYS A 26 -19.02 -4.33 15.79
N LEU A 27 -19.14 -3.52 16.83
CA LEU A 27 -18.67 -2.14 16.84
C LEU A 27 -17.19 -2.17 17.21
N ILE A 28 -16.33 -1.76 16.25
CA ILE A 28 -14.86 -1.80 16.38
C ILE A 28 -14.34 -0.38 16.57
N TYR A 29 -13.51 -0.16 17.58
CA TYR A 29 -12.77 1.09 17.76
C TYR A 29 -11.67 1.21 16.72
N ILE A 30 -11.45 2.42 16.19
CA ILE A 30 -10.42 2.74 15.19
C ILE A 30 -9.37 3.63 15.84
N ASP A 31 -8.12 3.16 15.92
CA ASP A 31 -7.03 3.90 16.56
C ASP A 31 -6.48 5.03 15.72
N ARG A 32 -6.43 4.86 14.39
CA ARG A 32 -5.84 5.84 13.48
C ARG A 32 -6.69 6.00 12.23
N HIS A 33 -6.89 7.23 11.82
CA HIS A 33 -7.58 7.58 10.58
C HIS A 33 -6.66 8.43 9.69
N LEU A 34 -6.34 7.90 8.51
CA LEU A 34 -5.64 8.64 7.47
C LEU A 34 -6.68 9.21 6.50
N VAL A 35 -6.55 10.48 6.16
CA VAL A 35 -7.53 11.19 5.33
C VAL A 35 -6.81 11.88 4.18
N HIS A 36 -7.32 11.72 2.96
CA HIS A 36 -6.82 12.38 1.77
C HIS A 36 -7.93 13.13 1.02
N GLU A 37 -7.57 13.88 -0.02
CA GLU A 37 -8.46 14.83 -0.69
C GLU A 37 -9.58 14.20 -1.52
N VAL A 38 -9.44 12.94 -1.96
CA VAL A 38 -10.42 12.33 -2.89
C VAL A 38 -11.69 11.88 -2.20
N THR A 39 -11.59 11.22 -1.04
CA THR A 39 -12.73 10.59 -0.35
C THR A 39 -13.26 11.39 0.84
N SER A 40 -12.62 12.49 1.20
CA SER A 40 -12.98 13.25 2.41
C SER A 40 -13.92 14.45 2.22
N PRO A 41 -14.04 15.11 1.05
CA PRO A 41 -14.83 16.33 0.94
C PRO A 41 -16.29 16.16 1.37
N GLN A 42 -16.95 15.09 0.91
CA GLN A 42 -18.34 14.80 1.24
C GLN A 42 -18.50 14.40 2.71
N ALA A 43 -17.53 13.68 3.28
CA ALA A 43 -17.54 13.30 4.70
C ALA A 43 -17.48 14.53 5.61
N PHE A 44 -16.60 15.50 5.34
CA PHE A 44 -16.53 16.75 6.08
C PHE A 44 -17.78 17.61 5.91
N GLU A 45 -18.35 17.65 4.69
CA GLU A 45 -19.60 18.38 4.46
C GLU A 45 -20.76 17.78 5.26
N ALA A 46 -20.87 16.46 5.31
CA ALA A 46 -21.89 15.80 6.12
C ALA A 46 -21.75 16.09 7.61
N LEU A 47 -20.52 16.12 8.14
CA LEU A 47 -20.25 16.55 9.52
C LEU A 47 -20.72 17.98 9.76
N ARG A 48 -20.41 18.90 8.84
CA ARG A 48 -20.79 20.32 8.95
C ARG A 48 -22.31 20.49 8.94
N VAL A 49 -23.00 19.86 7.99
CA VAL A 49 -24.47 19.93 7.87
C VAL A 49 -25.16 19.34 9.10
N SER A 50 -24.60 18.25 9.67
CA SER A 50 -25.16 17.61 10.87
C SER A 50 -24.74 18.28 12.19
N GLY A 51 -23.89 19.33 12.14
CA GLY A 51 -23.38 20.01 13.33
C GLY A 51 -22.45 19.14 14.19
N ARG A 52 -21.81 18.14 13.61
CA ARG A 52 -20.89 17.22 14.30
C ARG A 52 -19.45 17.69 14.15
N THR A 53 -18.64 17.38 15.15
CA THR A 53 -17.20 17.60 15.16
C THR A 53 -16.45 16.30 14.93
N VAL A 54 -15.18 16.38 14.58
CA VAL A 54 -14.30 15.20 14.58
C VAL A 54 -14.01 14.80 16.03
N ARG A 55 -14.25 13.51 16.34
CA ARG A 55 -14.15 13.00 17.70
C ARG A 55 -12.71 12.96 18.23
N ARG A 56 -11.77 12.54 17.39
CA ARG A 56 -10.35 12.40 17.75
C ARG A 56 -9.45 12.99 16.64
N PRO A 57 -9.39 14.30 16.56
CA PRO A 57 -8.52 14.96 15.56
C PRO A 57 -7.03 14.64 15.79
N ASP A 58 -6.62 14.34 17.01
CA ASP A 58 -5.28 13.90 17.40
C ASP A 58 -4.90 12.51 16.88
N LEU A 59 -5.89 11.67 16.57
CA LEU A 59 -5.72 10.34 15.98
C LEU A 59 -6.01 10.31 14.47
N THR A 60 -6.22 11.48 13.88
CA THR A 60 -6.51 11.65 12.45
C THR A 60 -5.39 12.48 11.81
N LEU A 61 -4.88 12.01 10.67
CA LEU A 61 -3.83 12.70 9.91
C LEU A 61 -4.30 12.92 8.47
N ALA A 62 -4.31 14.16 8.02
CA ALA A 62 -4.67 14.54 6.67
C ALA A 62 -3.42 14.73 5.80
N VAL A 63 -3.42 14.13 4.61
CA VAL A 63 -2.31 14.22 3.66
C VAL A 63 -2.89 14.32 2.24
N PRO A 64 -2.62 15.37 1.47
CA PRO A 64 -2.93 15.39 0.05
C PRO A 64 -2.05 14.38 -0.68
N ASP A 65 -2.65 13.53 -1.48
CA ASP A 65 -1.98 12.37 -2.05
C ASP A 65 -2.20 12.23 -3.57
N HIS A 66 -3.46 12.09 -4.00
CA HIS A 66 -3.80 11.69 -5.37
C HIS A 66 -3.76 12.85 -6.39
N ASN A 67 -4.06 14.07 -5.96
CA ASN A 67 -4.29 15.22 -6.85
C ASN A 67 -3.13 16.23 -6.89
N LEU A 68 -2.02 15.93 -6.22
CA LEU A 68 -0.84 16.78 -6.32
C LEU A 68 -0.08 16.51 -7.63
N PRO A 69 0.28 17.56 -8.39
CA PRO A 69 1.05 17.40 -9.62
C PRO A 69 2.41 16.75 -9.38
N THR A 70 2.82 15.88 -10.30
CA THR A 70 4.18 15.30 -10.36
C THR A 70 5.19 16.25 -11.02
N THR A 71 4.75 17.43 -11.47
CA THR A 71 5.58 18.53 -11.97
C THR A 71 5.99 19.47 -10.84
N ALA A 72 6.78 20.51 -11.15
CA ALA A 72 7.11 21.54 -10.19
C ALA A 72 5.81 22.18 -9.61
N ARG A 73 5.72 22.20 -8.28
CA ARG A 73 4.55 22.77 -7.57
C ARG A 73 4.74 24.24 -7.21
N ARG A 74 5.99 24.73 -7.29
CA ARG A 74 6.35 26.12 -7.01
C ARG A 74 7.21 26.67 -8.12
N ASP A 75 7.03 27.95 -8.42
CA ASP A 75 7.83 28.68 -9.39
C ASP A 75 9.20 29.08 -8.78
N ALA A 76 10.02 29.76 -9.57
CA ALA A 76 11.34 30.22 -9.16
C ALA A 76 11.29 31.26 -8.00
N LYS A 77 10.14 31.85 -7.72
CA LYS A 77 9.90 32.77 -6.61
C LYS A 77 9.33 32.06 -5.38
N GLY A 78 9.14 30.74 -5.43
CA GLY A 78 8.55 29.95 -4.36
C GLY A 78 7.01 30.02 -4.29
N LEU A 79 6.35 30.66 -5.25
CA LEU A 79 4.90 30.75 -5.30
C LEU A 79 4.30 29.45 -5.83
N ARG A 80 3.15 29.06 -5.28
CA ARG A 80 2.43 27.86 -5.72
C ARG A 80 1.99 28.01 -7.18
N ILE A 81 2.34 27.04 -7.99
CA ILE A 81 1.85 26.94 -9.37
C ILE A 81 0.42 26.40 -9.31
N PRO A 82 -0.56 27.07 -9.96
CA PRO A 82 -1.93 26.58 -10.01
C PRO A 82 -2.01 25.18 -10.61
N ILE A 83 -2.87 24.34 -10.03
CA ILE A 83 -3.16 23.00 -10.55
C ILE A 83 -4.07 23.19 -11.78
N ALA A 84 -3.65 22.64 -12.92
CA ALA A 84 -4.35 22.83 -14.19
C ALA A 84 -5.70 22.09 -14.26
N ASP A 85 -5.81 20.95 -13.59
CA ASP A 85 -7.05 20.19 -13.48
C ASP A 85 -7.93 20.80 -12.40
N ALA A 86 -9.12 21.26 -12.77
CA ALA A 86 -10.01 22.00 -11.88
C ALA A 86 -10.56 21.12 -10.74
N ASP A 87 -10.88 19.87 -11.01
CA ASP A 87 -11.43 18.95 -10.00
C ASP A 87 -10.35 18.60 -8.97
N SER A 88 -9.14 18.31 -9.41
CA SER A 88 -7.99 18.11 -8.53
C SER A 88 -7.70 19.32 -7.65
N ALA A 89 -7.75 20.53 -8.24
CA ALA A 89 -7.56 21.77 -7.50
C ALA A 89 -8.64 21.99 -6.44
N GLN A 90 -9.89 21.69 -6.77
CA GLN A 90 -11.03 21.84 -5.85
C GLN A 90 -10.96 20.85 -4.69
N GLN A 91 -10.65 19.57 -4.96
CA GLN A 91 -10.52 18.54 -3.93
C GLN A 91 -9.38 18.85 -2.97
N LEU A 92 -8.23 19.27 -3.50
CA LEU A 92 -7.10 19.68 -2.67
C LEU A 92 -7.44 20.89 -1.80
N ALA A 93 -8.05 21.94 -2.36
CA ALA A 93 -8.49 23.11 -1.62
C ALA A 93 -9.53 22.76 -0.54
N ALA A 94 -10.38 21.76 -0.79
CA ALA A 94 -11.33 21.26 0.20
C ALA A 94 -10.60 20.61 1.38
N LEU A 95 -9.60 19.75 1.15
CA LEU A 95 -8.82 19.15 2.22
C LEU A 95 -8.05 20.19 3.04
N GLU A 96 -7.40 21.14 2.35
CA GLU A 96 -6.63 22.24 2.96
C GLU A 96 -7.49 23.14 3.86
N ARG A 97 -8.78 23.32 3.53
CA ARG A 97 -9.74 24.05 4.34
C ARG A 97 -10.30 23.19 5.48
N ASN A 98 -10.74 21.97 5.16
CA ASN A 98 -11.48 21.13 6.11
C ASN A 98 -10.58 20.62 7.24
N ALA A 99 -9.34 20.22 6.97
CA ALA A 99 -8.48 19.64 8.00
C ALA A 99 -8.24 20.63 9.16
N PRO A 100 -7.82 21.88 8.95
CA PRO A 100 -7.69 22.87 10.03
C PRO A 100 -9.03 23.23 10.69
N GLU A 101 -10.13 23.35 9.92
CA GLU A 101 -11.45 23.65 10.44
C GLU A 101 -11.89 22.64 11.50
N PHE A 102 -11.59 21.35 11.29
CA PHE A 102 -11.93 20.28 12.20
C PHE A 102 -10.79 19.90 13.16
N GLY A 103 -9.73 20.71 13.25
CA GLY A 103 -8.61 20.52 14.17
C GLY A 103 -7.69 19.38 13.83
N ILE A 104 -7.72 18.88 12.59
CA ILE A 104 -6.89 17.77 12.11
C ILE A 104 -5.52 18.28 11.63
N ARG A 105 -4.45 17.61 12.02
CA ARG A 105 -3.11 17.88 11.46
C ARG A 105 -3.10 17.58 9.97
N LEU A 106 -2.76 18.60 9.18
CA LEU A 106 -2.50 18.49 7.75
C LEU A 106 -0.99 18.47 7.50
N ILE A 107 -0.51 17.45 6.79
CA ILE A 107 0.80 17.46 6.15
C ILE A 107 0.58 17.93 4.70
N GLY A 108 0.67 19.24 4.48
CA GLY A 108 0.33 19.88 3.20
C GLY A 108 1.44 19.83 2.16
N ASP A 109 1.20 20.41 0.98
CA ASP A 109 2.14 20.39 -0.15
C ASP A 109 3.45 21.15 0.08
N ALA A 110 3.50 22.00 1.10
CA ALA A 110 4.70 22.72 1.52
C ALA A 110 5.52 21.98 2.60
N ASP A 111 4.91 21.00 3.26
CA ASP A 111 5.58 20.26 4.32
C ASP A 111 6.62 19.30 3.71
N ALA A 112 7.73 19.20 4.40
CA ALA A 112 8.85 18.36 3.98
C ALA A 112 8.51 16.86 4.01
N GLU A 113 7.56 16.47 4.85
CA GLU A 113 7.06 15.11 5.07
C GLU A 113 5.97 14.72 4.09
N GLN A 114 5.44 15.68 3.28
CA GLN A 114 4.36 15.37 2.35
C GLN A 114 4.73 14.25 1.39
N GLY A 115 3.79 13.36 1.14
CA GLY A 115 3.97 12.20 0.28
C GLY A 115 2.70 11.37 0.14
N ILE A 116 2.86 10.17 -0.35
CA ILE A 116 1.81 9.17 -0.43
C ILE A 116 1.34 8.83 1.00
N VAL A 117 0.04 8.85 1.25
CA VAL A 117 -0.53 8.63 2.59
C VAL A 117 -0.02 7.33 3.23
N HIS A 118 0.13 6.26 2.43
CA HIS A 118 0.64 4.95 2.88
C HIS A 118 2.17 4.87 3.00
N VAL A 119 2.89 5.90 2.59
CA VAL A 119 4.32 6.09 2.88
C VAL A 119 4.48 6.96 4.12
N VAL A 120 3.73 8.06 4.18
CA VAL A 120 3.77 9.02 5.31
C VAL A 120 3.40 8.36 6.63
N GLY A 121 2.31 7.57 6.68
CA GLY A 121 1.86 6.90 7.91
C GLY A 121 2.97 6.07 8.58
N PRO A 122 3.59 5.10 7.90
CA PRO A 122 4.74 4.35 8.41
C PRO A 122 5.97 5.21 8.69
N GLU A 123 6.31 6.12 7.77
CA GLU A 123 7.52 6.95 7.85
C GLU A 123 7.49 7.90 9.04
N GLN A 124 6.31 8.41 9.42
CA GLN A 124 6.11 9.24 10.59
C GLN A 124 5.92 8.43 11.90
N GLY A 125 5.78 7.10 11.82
CA GLY A 125 5.43 6.27 12.97
C GLY A 125 3.98 6.46 13.44
N PHE A 126 3.12 6.99 12.57
CA PHE A 126 1.67 7.09 12.84
C PHE A 126 1.00 5.72 12.77
N SER A 127 1.56 4.83 11.95
CA SER A 127 1.16 3.43 11.83
C SER A 127 1.95 2.59 12.82
N LEU A 128 1.27 1.97 13.77
CA LEU A 128 1.88 1.20 14.86
C LEU A 128 1.34 -0.23 14.87
N PRO A 129 2.16 -1.22 15.31
CA PRO A 129 1.69 -2.60 15.45
C PRO A 129 0.50 -2.71 16.39
N GLY A 130 -0.43 -3.59 16.07
CA GLY A 130 -1.62 -3.85 16.85
C GLY A 130 -2.72 -2.79 16.75
N ALA A 131 -2.47 -1.66 16.11
CA ALA A 131 -3.47 -0.64 15.89
C ALA A 131 -4.46 -1.00 14.77
N THR A 132 -5.69 -0.51 14.87
CA THR A 132 -6.66 -0.46 13.78
C THR A 132 -6.49 0.84 13.00
N ILE A 133 -6.29 0.75 11.68
CA ILE A 133 -6.01 1.90 10.81
C ILE A 133 -6.96 1.89 9.62
N VAL A 134 -7.58 3.02 9.35
CA VAL A 134 -8.45 3.18 8.17
C VAL A 134 -8.08 4.39 7.34
N CYS A 135 -8.40 4.32 6.06
CA CYS A 135 -8.28 5.40 5.09
C CYS A 135 -9.31 5.18 3.96
N GLY A 136 -9.70 6.24 3.28
CA GLY A 136 -10.56 6.15 2.11
C GLY A 136 -9.87 5.62 0.84
N ASP A 137 -8.88 4.76 1.00
CA ASP A 137 -8.07 4.14 -0.07
C ASP A 137 -7.90 2.65 0.19
N SER A 138 -8.04 1.83 -0.85
CA SER A 138 -7.95 0.37 -0.75
C SER A 138 -6.57 -0.13 -0.31
N HIS A 139 -5.50 0.57 -0.68
CA HIS A 139 -4.11 0.20 -0.32
C HIS A 139 -3.74 0.51 1.13
N THR A 140 -4.71 0.90 1.97
CA THR A 140 -4.54 1.02 3.43
C THR A 140 -4.04 -0.29 4.05
N ALA A 141 -4.30 -1.44 3.43
CA ALA A 141 -3.74 -2.73 3.82
C ALA A 141 -2.20 -2.72 3.96
N CYS A 142 -1.50 -1.78 3.30
CA CYS A 142 -0.06 -1.56 3.41
C CYS A 142 0.44 -1.55 4.87
N HIS A 143 -0.28 -0.88 5.78
CA HIS A 143 0.15 -0.73 7.17
C HIS A 143 0.18 -2.06 7.94
N GLY A 144 -0.45 -3.10 7.41
CA GLY A 144 -0.36 -4.47 7.95
C GLY A 144 1.05 -5.06 7.89
N GLY A 145 1.94 -4.52 7.04
CA GLY A 145 3.37 -4.86 7.04
C GLY A 145 4.11 -4.49 8.33
N LEU A 146 3.51 -3.60 9.14
CA LEU A 146 3.96 -3.28 10.51
C LEU A 146 3.18 -4.05 11.58
N GLY A 147 2.23 -4.90 11.22
CA GLY A 147 1.36 -5.62 12.16
C GLY A 147 0.14 -4.84 12.63
N ALA A 148 -0.30 -3.84 11.87
CA ALA A 148 -1.56 -3.11 12.10
C ALA A 148 -2.74 -3.77 11.36
N LEU A 149 -3.91 -3.82 11.95
CA LEU A 149 -5.14 -4.20 11.26
C LEU A 149 -5.63 -2.99 10.45
N ALA A 150 -5.21 -2.94 9.18
CA ALA A 150 -5.41 -1.79 8.33
C ALA A 150 -6.20 -2.16 7.07
N PHE A 151 -7.20 -1.33 6.71
CA PHE A 151 -8.06 -1.58 5.55
C PHE A 151 -8.73 -0.31 5.02
N GLY A 152 -9.05 -0.34 3.74
CA GLY A 152 -9.79 0.73 3.06
C GLY A 152 -11.25 0.79 3.45
N ILE A 153 -11.80 2.01 3.48
CA ILE A 153 -13.20 2.31 3.80
C ILE A 153 -13.82 3.25 2.76
N GLY A 154 -15.14 3.18 2.60
CA GLY A 154 -15.88 4.08 1.73
C GLY A 154 -16.13 5.46 2.35
N THR A 155 -16.52 6.43 1.53
CA THR A 155 -16.75 7.84 1.96
C THR A 155 -17.73 7.96 3.14
N SER A 156 -18.81 7.17 3.17
CA SER A 156 -19.76 7.18 4.28
C SER A 156 -19.15 6.65 5.57
N GLU A 157 -18.23 5.68 5.47
CA GLU A 157 -17.49 5.15 6.61
C GLU A 157 -16.42 6.14 7.10
N VAL A 158 -15.82 6.93 6.17
CA VAL A 158 -14.93 8.05 6.54
C VAL A 158 -15.66 9.04 7.42
N GLU A 159 -16.88 9.49 7.04
CA GLU A 159 -17.73 10.34 7.88
C GLU A 159 -17.99 9.71 9.26
N HIS A 160 -18.39 8.42 9.24
CA HIS A 160 -18.71 7.70 10.47
C HIS A 160 -17.51 7.63 11.43
N VAL A 161 -16.32 7.29 10.93
CA VAL A 161 -15.10 7.24 11.75
C VAL A 161 -14.70 8.63 12.26
N LEU A 162 -14.78 9.66 11.44
CA LEU A 162 -14.51 11.03 11.88
C LEU A 162 -15.44 11.44 13.05
N ALA A 163 -16.72 11.07 12.97
CA ALA A 163 -17.71 11.42 13.98
C ALA A 163 -17.63 10.58 15.27
N THR A 164 -17.27 9.30 15.15
CA THR A 164 -17.46 8.31 16.24
C THR A 164 -16.20 7.59 16.67
N GLN A 165 -15.18 7.54 15.84
CA GLN A 165 -13.96 6.73 15.97
C GLN A 165 -14.25 5.23 15.98
N THR A 166 -15.34 4.78 15.37
CA THR A 166 -15.75 3.38 15.32
C THR A 166 -16.27 2.97 13.96
N LEU A 167 -16.34 1.66 13.70
CA LEU A 167 -17.00 1.06 12.54
C LEU A 167 -17.81 -0.18 12.95
N LEU A 168 -18.88 -0.44 12.22
CA LEU A 168 -19.67 -1.68 12.33
C LEU A 168 -19.15 -2.68 11.30
N LEU A 169 -18.57 -3.78 11.78
CA LEU A 169 -17.95 -4.80 10.96
C LEU A 169 -18.34 -6.21 11.42
N LYS A 170 -18.32 -7.17 10.50
CA LYS A 170 -18.31 -8.59 10.85
C LYS A 170 -16.87 -9.10 10.85
N GLN A 171 -16.56 -9.98 11.82
CA GLN A 171 -15.25 -10.60 11.90
C GLN A 171 -14.98 -11.42 10.62
N SER A 172 -13.82 -11.19 9.99
CA SER A 172 -13.39 -11.95 8.82
C SER A 172 -12.83 -13.30 9.24
N LYS A 173 -12.82 -14.24 8.30
CA LYS A 173 -12.07 -15.49 8.42
C LYS A 173 -10.56 -15.21 8.39
N THR A 174 -9.77 -16.17 8.84
CA THR A 174 -8.30 -16.08 8.88
C THR A 174 -7.65 -16.97 7.84
N MET A 175 -6.62 -16.45 7.14
CA MET A 175 -5.83 -17.22 6.20
C MET A 175 -4.34 -17.05 6.52
N ASP A 176 -3.61 -18.16 6.63
CA ASP A 176 -2.13 -18.16 6.67
C ASP A 176 -1.60 -18.39 5.26
N VAL A 177 -0.87 -17.41 4.73
CA VAL A 177 -0.07 -17.58 3.51
C VAL A 177 1.39 -17.66 3.93
N ARG A 178 1.91 -18.89 3.97
CA ARG A 178 3.24 -19.18 4.47
C ARG A 178 4.22 -19.36 3.33
N VAL A 179 5.25 -18.51 3.31
CA VAL A 179 6.34 -18.60 2.34
C VAL A 179 7.62 -18.98 3.07
N ASP A 180 8.05 -20.20 2.92
CA ASP A 180 9.26 -20.71 3.56
C ASP A 180 10.40 -20.93 2.55
N GLY A 181 11.63 -20.84 3.04
CA GLY A 181 12.84 -20.98 2.26
C GLY A 181 13.55 -19.66 1.99
N LEU A 182 14.44 -19.67 1.00
CA LEU A 182 15.20 -18.50 0.56
C LEU A 182 14.74 -18.07 -0.83
N LEU A 183 14.53 -16.76 -0.99
CA LEU A 183 14.21 -16.17 -2.29
C LEU A 183 15.41 -16.30 -3.24
N GLY A 184 15.12 -16.62 -4.51
CA GLY A 184 16.14 -16.72 -5.56
C GLY A 184 16.76 -15.36 -5.92
N PRO A 185 17.87 -15.35 -6.68
CA PRO A 185 18.48 -14.12 -7.14
C PRO A 185 17.52 -13.27 -7.97
N GLY A 186 17.44 -11.96 -7.68
CA GLY A 186 16.59 -11.01 -8.41
C GLY A 186 15.12 -11.05 -8.00
N VAL A 187 14.71 -11.94 -7.10
CA VAL A 187 13.35 -11.98 -6.55
C VAL A 187 13.21 -10.96 -5.44
N THR A 188 12.17 -10.13 -5.55
CA THR A 188 11.82 -9.07 -4.60
C THR A 188 10.51 -9.37 -3.87
N ALA A 189 10.17 -8.57 -2.87
CA ALA A 189 8.87 -8.64 -2.19
C ALA A 189 7.68 -8.50 -3.17
N LYS A 190 7.87 -7.73 -4.26
CA LYS A 190 6.86 -7.57 -5.31
C LYS A 190 6.61 -8.88 -6.05
N ASP A 191 7.66 -9.63 -6.37
CA ASP A 191 7.53 -10.94 -7.01
C ASP A 191 6.83 -11.94 -6.10
N VAL A 192 7.13 -11.90 -4.78
CA VAL A 192 6.46 -12.74 -3.78
C VAL A 192 4.95 -12.50 -3.80
N VAL A 193 4.52 -11.24 -3.69
CA VAL A 193 3.08 -10.96 -3.62
C VAL A 193 2.38 -11.13 -4.97
N LEU A 194 3.04 -10.89 -6.10
CA LEU A 194 2.52 -11.22 -7.43
C LEU A 194 2.32 -12.72 -7.60
N HIS A 195 3.29 -13.53 -7.16
CA HIS A 195 3.16 -14.99 -7.16
C HIS A 195 1.95 -15.45 -6.32
N ILE A 196 1.78 -14.87 -5.12
CA ILE A 196 0.61 -15.14 -4.26
C ILE A 196 -0.69 -14.76 -4.97
N THR A 197 -0.72 -13.58 -5.62
CA THR A 197 -1.91 -13.12 -6.36
C THR A 197 -2.24 -14.03 -7.54
N GLY A 198 -1.23 -14.45 -8.30
CA GLY A 198 -1.41 -15.43 -9.38
C GLY A 198 -1.93 -16.79 -8.91
N LEU A 199 -1.47 -17.23 -7.72
CA LEU A 199 -1.91 -18.49 -7.13
C LEU A 199 -3.32 -18.45 -6.57
N LEU A 200 -3.68 -17.36 -5.88
CA LEU A 200 -5.00 -17.18 -5.25
C LEU A 200 -6.06 -16.73 -6.25
N GLY A 201 -5.68 -15.97 -7.27
CA GLY A 201 -6.58 -15.21 -8.14
C GLY A 201 -7.15 -13.96 -7.45
N ALA A 202 -7.74 -13.05 -8.21
CA ALA A 202 -8.26 -11.76 -7.73
C ALA A 202 -9.33 -11.84 -6.61
N ALA A 203 -9.98 -12.99 -6.43
CA ALA A 203 -11.02 -13.20 -5.41
C ALA A 203 -10.64 -14.23 -4.34
N GLY A 204 -9.44 -14.80 -4.37
CA GLY A 204 -9.04 -15.92 -3.50
C GLY A 204 -8.94 -15.59 -2.02
N GLY A 205 -8.79 -14.31 -1.68
CA GLY A 205 -8.76 -13.77 -0.32
C GLY A 205 -10.09 -13.17 0.16
N THR A 206 -11.15 -13.23 -0.65
CA THR A 206 -12.45 -12.61 -0.31
C THR A 206 -13.02 -13.19 0.99
N GLY A 207 -13.33 -12.31 1.94
CA GLY A 207 -13.85 -12.68 3.27
C GLY A 207 -12.76 -13.07 4.27
N TYR A 208 -11.49 -12.96 3.92
CA TYR A 208 -10.35 -13.25 4.79
C TYR A 208 -9.58 -12.00 5.18
N VAL A 209 -8.97 -12.06 6.36
CA VAL A 209 -7.75 -11.34 6.71
C VAL A 209 -6.60 -12.33 6.58
N ILE A 210 -5.58 -11.96 5.81
CA ILE A 210 -4.42 -12.81 5.54
C ILE A 210 -3.30 -12.46 6.50
N GLU A 211 -2.69 -13.46 7.13
CA GLU A 211 -1.40 -13.34 7.79
C GLU A 211 -0.33 -13.95 6.89
N TYR A 212 0.65 -13.14 6.49
CA TYR A 212 1.79 -13.62 5.71
C TYR A 212 2.88 -14.06 6.68
N THR A 213 3.27 -15.32 6.59
CA THR A 213 4.20 -15.99 7.51
C THR A 213 5.32 -16.72 6.78
N GLY A 214 6.18 -17.39 7.51
CA GLY A 214 7.28 -18.17 6.96
C GLY A 214 8.62 -17.44 7.00
N SER A 215 9.68 -18.19 6.71
CA SER A 215 11.06 -17.70 6.82
C SER A 215 11.38 -16.63 5.77
N ALA A 216 10.87 -16.77 4.56
CA ALA A 216 11.06 -15.77 3.50
C ALA A 216 10.40 -14.44 3.84
N ILE A 217 9.18 -14.45 4.39
CA ILE A 217 8.48 -13.22 4.82
C ILE A 217 9.21 -12.54 5.98
N ARG A 218 9.66 -13.29 6.97
CA ARG A 218 10.45 -12.74 8.09
C ARG A 218 11.79 -12.14 7.63
N GLY A 219 12.36 -12.67 6.57
CA GLY A 219 13.61 -12.19 5.97
C GLY A 219 13.47 -10.91 5.15
N LEU A 220 12.24 -10.45 4.86
CA LEU A 220 12.01 -9.19 4.14
C LEU A 220 12.35 -7.98 5.02
N SER A 221 12.83 -6.92 4.37
CA SER A 221 12.86 -5.58 4.96
C SER A 221 11.46 -5.11 5.35
N VAL A 222 11.35 -4.07 6.18
CA VAL A 222 10.05 -3.50 6.52
C VAL A 222 9.34 -2.98 5.27
N GLU A 223 10.06 -2.33 4.38
CA GLU A 223 9.56 -1.85 3.09
C GLU A 223 9.01 -2.99 2.22
N GLY A 224 9.73 -4.12 2.20
CA GLY A 224 9.26 -5.33 1.51
C GLY A 224 7.99 -5.91 2.15
N ARG A 225 7.87 -5.89 3.49
CA ARG A 225 6.65 -6.29 4.20
C ARG A 225 5.47 -5.37 3.89
N LEU A 226 5.72 -4.05 3.84
CA LEU A 226 4.71 -3.08 3.42
C LEU A 226 4.24 -3.34 1.99
N THR A 227 5.14 -3.73 1.09
CA THR A 227 4.82 -4.13 -0.29
C THR A 227 3.90 -5.36 -0.33
N VAL A 228 4.22 -6.41 0.42
CA VAL A 228 3.40 -7.64 0.46
C VAL A 228 2.01 -7.34 1.01
N SER A 229 1.93 -6.64 2.15
CA SER A 229 0.64 -6.30 2.77
C SER A 229 -0.19 -5.32 1.92
N ASN A 230 0.46 -4.39 1.21
CA ASN A 230 -0.19 -3.44 0.32
C ASN A 230 -1.05 -4.15 -0.74
N MET A 231 -0.51 -5.20 -1.33
CA MET A 231 -1.16 -5.94 -2.41
C MET A 231 -2.12 -7.04 -1.93
N ALA A 232 -2.40 -7.15 -0.65
CA ALA A 232 -3.41 -8.08 -0.14
C ALA A 232 -4.80 -7.82 -0.77
N ILE A 233 -5.10 -6.58 -1.09
CA ILE A 233 -6.36 -6.18 -1.75
C ILE A 233 -6.45 -6.72 -3.18
N GLU A 234 -5.33 -6.93 -3.87
CA GLU A 234 -5.31 -7.39 -5.27
C GLU A 234 -5.78 -8.84 -5.43
N HIS A 235 -5.80 -9.60 -4.34
CA HIS A 235 -6.41 -10.93 -4.30
C HIS A 235 -7.65 -10.98 -3.39
N GLY A 236 -8.28 -9.81 -3.16
CA GLY A 236 -9.60 -9.68 -2.55
C GLY A 236 -9.64 -9.77 -1.02
N ALA A 237 -8.49 -9.80 -0.34
CA ALA A 237 -8.45 -9.86 1.11
C ALA A 237 -8.88 -8.53 1.75
N ARG A 238 -9.49 -8.59 2.94
CA ARG A 238 -9.85 -7.40 3.71
C ARG A 238 -8.62 -6.64 4.21
N ALA A 239 -7.60 -7.37 4.64
CA ALA A 239 -6.31 -6.86 5.11
C ALA A 239 -5.24 -7.93 4.97
N GLY A 240 -3.97 -7.51 4.96
CA GLY A 240 -2.81 -8.39 5.01
C GLY A 240 -1.92 -8.02 6.19
N LEU A 241 -1.57 -8.96 7.04
CA LEU A 241 -0.83 -8.76 8.28
C LEU A 241 0.50 -9.49 8.23
N ILE A 242 1.53 -8.88 8.81
CA ILE A 242 2.80 -9.53 9.14
C ILE A 242 3.09 -9.25 10.60
N ALA A 243 3.36 -10.30 11.39
CA ALA A 243 3.64 -10.15 12.80
C ALA A 243 4.84 -9.21 13.02
N PRO A 244 4.73 -8.22 13.92
CA PRO A 244 5.83 -7.30 14.21
C PRO A 244 6.97 -8.04 14.91
N ASP A 245 8.21 -7.65 14.58
CA ASP A 245 9.43 -8.22 15.13
C ASP A 245 10.51 -7.15 15.35
N ALA A 246 11.72 -7.58 15.64
CA ALA A 246 12.86 -6.67 15.88
C ALA A 246 13.11 -5.69 14.70
N ALA A 247 12.88 -6.11 13.45
CA ALA A 247 13.03 -5.23 12.29
C ALA A 247 11.96 -4.13 12.31
N THR A 248 10.71 -4.48 12.62
CA THR A 248 9.61 -3.52 12.78
C THR A 248 9.90 -2.52 13.91
N TYR A 249 10.42 -3.01 15.05
CA TYR A 249 10.74 -2.12 16.18
C TYR A 249 11.88 -1.17 15.84
N ALA A 250 12.94 -1.67 15.18
CA ALA A 250 14.05 -0.83 14.73
C ALA A 250 13.60 0.25 13.73
N TYR A 251 12.68 -0.10 12.83
CA TYR A 251 12.11 0.84 11.86
C TYR A 251 11.30 1.96 12.53
N LEU A 252 10.54 1.66 13.59
CA LEU A 252 9.65 2.61 14.26
C LEU A 252 10.36 3.48 15.31
N LYS A 253 11.49 3.02 15.85
CA LYS A 253 12.17 3.70 16.96
C LYS A 253 12.60 5.12 16.59
N GLY A 254 12.16 6.09 17.40
CA GLY A 254 12.53 7.50 17.23
C GLY A 254 11.73 8.25 16.16
N ARG A 255 10.72 7.64 15.55
CA ARG A 255 9.80 8.35 14.64
C ARG A 255 8.87 9.28 15.40
N PRO A 256 8.39 10.39 14.78
CA PRO A 256 7.66 11.46 15.46
C PRO A 256 6.41 11.00 16.26
N TYR A 257 5.65 10.04 15.74
CA TYR A 257 4.43 9.54 16.39
C TYR A 257 4.63 8.20 17.09
N ALA A 258 5.86 7.65 17.09
CA ALA A 258 6.14 6.43 17.83
C ALA A 258 6.31 6.72 19.32
N PRO A 259 5.95 5.78 20.22
CA PRO A 259 6.22 5.92 21.64
C PRO A 259 7.71 6.16 21.94
N ALA A 260 8.00 6.83 23.04
CA ALA A 260 9.37 7.13 23.46
C ALA A 260 9.61 6.80 24.94
N GLY A 261 10.86 6.63 25.35
CA GLY A 261 11.23 6.36 26.74
C GLY A 261 10.54 5.10 27.29
N ALA A 262 9.96 5.18 28.47
CA ALA A 262 9.29 4.05 29.13
C ALA A 262 8.07 3.54 28.37
N GLU A 263 7.38 4.42 27.63
CA GLU A 263 6.24 4.01 26.77
C GLU A 263 6.71 3.15 25.60
N TRP A 264 7.92 3.38 25.08
CA TRP A 264 8.51 2.55 24.05
C TRP A 264 8.71 1.10 24.52
N ASP A 265 9.28 0.91 25.70
CA ASP A 265 9.54 -0.43 26.23
C ASP A 265 8.22 -1.19 26.49
N ALA A 266 7.21 -0.51 27.02
CA ALA A 266 5.88 -1.06 27.21
C ALA A 266 5.22 -1.42 25.86
N ALA A 267 5.35 -0.56 24.84
CA ALA A 267 4.82 -0.81 23.51
C ALA A 267 5.49 -2.03 22.87
N VAL A 268 6.82 -2.14 22.92
CA VAL A 268 7.55 -3.30 22.38
C VAL A 268 7.14 -4.59 23.07
N ALA A 269 6.97 -4.58 24.40
CA ALA A 269 6.50 -5.75 25.13
C ALA A 269 5.09 -6.19 24.66
N TRP A 270 4.18 -5.22 24.48
CA TRP A 270 2.84 -5.49 23.94
C TRP A 270 2.88 -5.97 22.49
N TRP A 271 3.61 -5.30 21.61
CA TRP A 271 3.75 -5.68 20.19
C TRP A 271 4.30 -7.10 20.02
N THR A 272 5.26 -7.48 20.90
CA THR A 272 5.82 -8.84 20.89
C THR A 272 4.75 -9.88 21.26
N SER A 273 3.80 -9.54 22.14
CA SER A 273 2.71 -10.45 22.54
C SER A 273 1.65 -10.67 21.46
N LEU A 274 1.64 -9.83 20.40
CA LEU A 274 0.69 -9.93 19.30
C LEU A 274 0.96 -11.11 18.35
N ALA A 275 2.18 -11.64 18.32
CA ALA A 275 2.51 -12.79 17.47
C ALA A 275 1.49 -13.92 17.64
N THR A 276 1.09 -14.55 16.55
CA THR A 276 0.16 -15.66 16.54
C THR A 276 0.64 -16.79 17.45
N ASP A 277 -0.25 -17.29 18.29
CA ASP A 277 0.06 -18.38 19.23
C ASP A 277 0.40 -19.67 18.46
N PRO A 278 1.37 -20.48 18.91
CA PRO A 278 1.79 -21.68 18.19
C PRO A 278 0.67 -22.69 17.90
N ALA A 279 -0.36 -22.73 18.74
CA ALA A 279 -1.50 -23.63 18.60
C ALA A 279 -2.74 -22.96 17.93
N ALA A 280 -2.61 -21.72 17.43
CA ALA A 280 -3.72 -21.05 16.77
C ALA A 280 -4.03 -21.74 15.42
N ALA A 281 -5.31 -21.86 15.12
CA ALA A 281 -5.79 -22.42 13.86
C ALA A 281 -6.25 -21.30 12.93
N TYR A 282 -5.97 -21.48 11.62
CA TYR A 282 -6.50 -20.64 10.56
C TYR A 282 -7.60 -21.38 9.81
N ASP A 283 -8.57 -20.62 9.27
CA ASP A 283 -9.63 -21.19 8.43
C ASP A 283 -9.08 -21.72 7.09
N LYS A 284 -7.96 -21.16 6.61
CA LYS A 284 -7.26 -21.61 5.39
C LYS A 284 -5.76 -21.43 5.56
N VAL A 285 -4.99 -22.39 5.02
CA VAL A 285 -3.52 -22.33 4.98
C VAL A 285 -3.06 -22.55 3.55
N VAL A 286 -2.15 -21.70 3.09
CA VAL A 286 -1.49 -21.79 1.78
C VAL A 286 0.01 -21.87 2.03
N LEU A 287 0.66 -22.93 1.51
CA LEU A 287 2.09 -23.15 1.68
C LEU A 287 2.80 -22.90 0.35
N ILE A 288 3.85 -22.10 0.38
CA ILE A 288 4.64 -21.71 -0.79
C ILE A 288 6.13 -21.94 -0.46
N ASP A 289 6.81 -22.65 -1.34
CA ASP A 289 8.27 -22.73 -1.32
C ASP A 289 8.85 -21.48 -2.01
N ALA A 290 9.61 -20.69 -1.28
CA ALA A 290 10.25 -19.47 -1.79
C ALA A 290 11.14 -19.72 -3.02
N ALA A 291 11.72 -20.94 -3.13
CA ALA A 291 12.58 -21.33 -4.27
C ALA A 291 11.80 -21.42 -5.60
N THR A 292 10.46 -21.55 -5.56
CA THR A 292 9.61 -21.61 -6.76
C THR A 292 9.26 -20.24 -7.31
N ILE A 293 9.51 -19.17 -6.54
CA ILE A 293 9.19 -17.81 -6.94
C ILE A 293 10.29 -17.28 -7.87
N ALA A 294 9.91 -16.81 -9.03
CA ALA A 294 10.80 -16.21 -10.02
C ALA A 294 10.53 -14.70 -10.17
N PRO A 295 11.49 -13.91 -10.67
CA PRO A 295 11.23 -12.55 -11.10
C PRO A 295 10.05 -12.53 -12.08
N SER A 296 9.03 -11.73 -11.80
CA SER A 296 7.72 -11.83 -12.42
C SER A 296 7.29 -10.53 -13.07
N VAL A 297 6.40 -10.65 -14.07
CA VAL A 297 5.72 -9.54 -14.73
C VAL A 297 4.23 -9.87 -14.88
N THR A 298 3.39 -8.85 -14.97
CA THR A 298 1.99 -9.01 -15.38
C THR A 298 1.86 -8.77 -16.88
N TRP A 299 1.16 -9.68 -17.57
CA TRP A 299 0.96 -9.64 -19.02
C TRP A 299 -0.40 -9.08 -19.43
N GLY A 300 -1.31 -8.93 -18.46
CA GLY A 300 -2.70 -8.55 -18.71
C GLY A 300 -3.12 -7.29 -17.95
N THR A 301 -4.43 -7.19 -17.73
CA THR A 301 -5.07 -6.02 -17.09
C THR A 301 -5.37 -6.24 -15.62
N SER A 302 -5.04 -7.41 -15.07
CA SER A 302 -5.19 -7.77 -13.66
C SER A 302 -3.85 -8.20 -13.06
N PRO A 303 -3.55 -7.92 -11.78
CA PRO A 303 -2.38 -8.45 -11.10
C PRO A 303 -2.31 -9.98 -11.01
N GLU A 304 -3.44 -10.69 -11.18
CA GLU A 304 -3.44 -12.16 -11.28
C GLU A 304 -2.89 -12.69 -12.61
N ASP A 305 -2.83 -11.82 -13.64
CA ASP A 305 -2.26 -12.15 -14.94
C ASP A 305 -0.72 -12.11 -14.89
N VAL A 306 -0.13 -12.89 -13.98
CA VAL A 306 1.30 -12.89 -13.68
C VAL A 306 2.02 -14.07 -14.33
N LEU A 307 3.25 -13.80 -14.80
CA LEU A 307 4.17 -14.82 -15.34
C LEU A 307 5.59 -14.55 -14.87
N PRO A 308 6.46 -15.58 -14.79
CA PRO A 308 7.89 -15.36 -14.78
C PRO A 308 8.34 -14.52 -15.98
N ILE A 309 9.30 -13.64 -15.81
CA ILE A 309 9.84 -12.80 -16.93
C ILE A 309 10.35 -13.63 -18.11
N THR A 310 10.76 -14.88 -17.85
CA THR A 310 11.19 -15.86 -18.86
C THR A 310 10.04 -16.62 -19.50
N GLY A 311 8.78 -16.36 -19.08
CA GLY A 311 7.60 -17.03 -19.59
C GLY A 311 7.15 -16.56 -20.97
N LEU A 312 6.15 -17.24 -21.50
CA LEU A 312 5.49 -16.92 -22.75
C LEU A 312 4.10 -16.35 -22.46
N VAL A 313 3.67 -15.36 -23.26
CA VAL A 313 2.30 -14.86 -23.24
C VAL A 313 1.33 -16.04 -23.42
N PRO A 314 0.36 -16.26 -22.51
CA PRO A 314 -0.50 -17.44 -22.58
C PRO A 314 -1.43 -17.40 -23.78
N ASP A 315 -1.76 -18.58 -24.28
CA ASP A 315 -2.84 -18.76 -25.26
C ASP A 315 -4.19 -18.77 -24.51
N PRO A 316 -5.13 -17.86 -24.81
CA PRO A 316 -6.47 -17.88 -24.21
C PRO A 316 -7.15 -19.24 -24.30
N ALA A 317 -6.93 -20.01 -25.38
CA ALA A 317 -7.50 -21.35 -25.54
C ALA A 317 -6.97 -22.38 -24.53
N SER A 318 -5.83 -22.09 -23.86
CA SER A 318 -5.27 -23.00 -22.85
C SER A 318 -6.01 -22.97 -21.51
N PHE A 319 -6.83 -21.96 -21.24
CA PHE A 319 -7.62 -21.89 -20.01
C PHE A 319 -8.86 -22.80 -20.11
N ALA A 320 -9.10 -23.60 -19.06
CA ALA A 320 -10.27 -24.49 -19.03
C ALA A 320 -11.61 -23.74 -18.90
N ASP A 321 -11.62 -22.59 -18.23
CA ASP A 321 -12.81 -21.77 -18.01
C ASP A 321 -13.07 -20.82 -19.19
N PRO A 322 -14.24 -20.91 -19.87
CA PRO A 322 -14.59 -20.01 -20.97
C PRO A 322 -14.62 -18.52 -20.55
N GLY A 323 -14.91 -18.21 -19.28
CA GLY A 323 -14.84 -16.86 -18.74
C GLY A 323 -13.41 -16.34 -18.73
N LYS A 324 -12.48 -17.16 -18.26
CA LYS A 324 -11.03 -16.85 -18.27
C LYS A 324 -10.47 -16.74 -19.68
N GLN A 325 -10.93 -17.59 -20.62
CA GLN A 325 -10.53 -17.47 -22.04
C GLN A 325 -10.90 -16.10 -22.61
N ARG A 326 -12.13 -15.64 -22.38
CA ARG A 326 -12.59 -14.31 -22.85
C ARG A 326 -11.86 -13.17 -22.16
N ALA A 327 -11.61 -13.27 -20.85
CA ALA A 327 -10.86 -12.27 -20.11
C ALA A 327 -9.41 -12.16 -20.62
N ALA A 328 -8.75 -13.30 -20.80
CA ALA A 328 -7.40 -13.38 -21.36
C ALA A 328 -7.33 -12.76 -22.77
N GLN A 329 -8.28 -13.10 -23.67
CA GLN A 329 -8.34 -12.52 -25.01
C GLN A 329 -8.47 -10.99 -24.96
N LYS A 330 -9.36 -10.46 -24.10
CA LYS A 330 -9.51 -9.00 -23.92
C LYS A 330 -8.24 -8.35 -23.39
N SER A 331 -7.55 -9.00 -22.43
CA SER A 331 -6.28 -8.51 -21.92
C SER A 331 -5.21 -8.46 -23.01
N LEU A 332 -5.10 -9.50 -23.83
CA LEU A 332 -4.14 -9.53 -24.95
C LEU A 332 -4.45 -8.46 -25.99
N ASP A 333 -5.70 -8.30 -26.36
CA ASP A 333 -6.13 -7.26 -27.32
C ASP A 333 -5.80 -5.85 -26.80
N TYR A 334 -6.06 -5.60 -25.50
CA TYR A 334 -5.78 -4.32 -24.85
C TYR A 334 -4.27 -4.05 -24.75
N MET A 335 -3.49 -5.05 -24.37
CA MET A 335 -2.05 -4.94 -24.20
C MET A 335 -1.27 -5.01 -25.53
N GLY A 336 -1.92 -5.41 -26.63
CA GLY A 336 -1.28 -5.62 -27.94
C GLY A 336 -0.28 -6.78 -27.93
N LEU A 337 -0.55 -7.85 -27.15
CA LEU A 337 0.32 -9.01 -27.03
C LEU A 337 -0.18 -10.16 -27.89
N THR A 338 0.76 -11.02 -28.33
CA THR A 338 0.46 -12.19 -29.15
C THR A 338 0.71 -13.47 -28.33
N PRO A 339 -0.22 -14.45 -28.33
CA PRO A 339 -0.01 -15.74 -27.70
C PRO A 339 1.32 -16.39 -28.11
N GLY A 340 2.05 -16.95 -27.14
CA GLY A 340 3.35 -17.57 -27.37
C GLY A 340 4.53 -16.61 -27.53
N GLN A 341 4.30 -15.28 -27.49
CA GLN A 341 5.36 -14.29 -27.50
C GLN A 341 6.19 -14.37 -26.20
N PRO A 342 7.53 -14.43 -26.25
CA PRO A 342 8.35 -14.33 -25.04
C PRO A 342 8.16 -12.98 -24.35
N MET A 343 7.95 -12.98 -23.01
CA MET A 343 7.81 -11.73 -22.24
C MET A 343 9.03 -10.83 -22.37
N THR A 344 10.23 -11.40 -22.50
CA THR A 344 11.48 -10.65 -22.73
C THR A 344 11.57 -9.94 -24.08
N SER A 345 10.69 -10.25 -25.04
CA SER A 345 10.62 -9.59 -26.35
C SER A 345 9.62 -8.44 -26.41
N VAL A 346 8.87 -8.21 -25.31
CA VAL A 346 7.91 -7.10 -25.25
C VAL A 346 8.64 -5.76 -25.16
N GLU A 347 8.37 -4.88 -26.12
CA GLU A 347 8.96 -3.54 -26.11
C GLU A 347 8.27 -2.63 -25.10
N VAL A 348 9.06 -1.99 -24.25
CA VAL A 348 8.60 -1.02 -23.25
C VAL A 348 8.89 0.39 -23.77
N GLN A 349 7.86 1.21 -23.97
CA GLN A 349 7.99 2.59 -24.44
C GLN A 349 7.98 3.62 -23.32
N ASN A 350 7.36 3.31 -22.19
CA ASN A 350 7.23 4.21 -21.05
C ASN A 350 7.62 3.48 -19.77
N VAL A 351 8.39 4.16 -18.91
CA VAL A 351 8.84 3.61 -17.62
C VAL A 351 8.38 4.51 -16.51
N PHE A 352 7.74 3.91 -15.50
CA PHE A 352 7.36 4.58 -14.27
C PHE A 352 7.91 3.80 -13.07
N ILE A 353 8.69 4.47 -12.22
CA ILE A 353 9.21 3.92 -10.96
C ILE A 353 8.60 4.74 -9.83
N GLY A 354 7.75 4.11 -9.03
CA GLY A 354 7.01 4.78 -7.98
C GLY A 354 5.81 3.96 -7.51
N SER A 355 4.85 4.58 -6.91
CA SER A 355 3.57 4.09 -6.38
C SER A 355 3.56 3.89 -4.86
N CYS A 356 2.36 3.66 -4.28
CA CYS A 356 2.20 3.32 -2.86
C CYS A 356 2.91 2.02 -2.47
N THR A 357 3.11 1.11 -3.42
CA THR A 357 3.76 -0.17 -3.21
C THR A 357 5.28 -0.03 -3.17
N ASN A 358 5.88 0.63 -4.16
CA ASN A 358 7.33 0.65 -4.38
C ASN A 358 7.85 2.06 -4.73
N SER A 359 7.97 2.91 -3.73
CA SER A 359 8.51 4.27 -3.89
C SER A 359 9.33 4.73 -2.68
N ARG A 360 9.75 3.79 -1.85
CA ARG A 360 10.59 4.04 -0.67
C ARG A 360 12.05 4.05 -1.05
N ILE A 361 12.92 4.45 -0.13
CA ILE A 361 14.34 4.65 -0.44
C ILE A 361 15.02 3.37 -0.94
N GLU A 362 14.67 2.19 -0.41
CA GLU A 362 15.27 0.93 -0.87
C GLU A 362 14.87 0.58 -2.31
N ASP A 363 13.64 0.90 -2.72
CA ASP A 363 13.17 0.70 -4.09
C ASP A 363 13.96 1.58 -5.06
N LEU A 364 14.19 2.85 -4.67
CA LEU A 364 14.99 3.78 -5.47
C LEU A 364 16.46 3.36 -5.55
N ARG A 365 17.03 2.85 -4.45
CA ARG A 365 18.39 2.29 -4.46
C ARG A 365 18.50 1.08 -5.38
N ALA A 366 17.52 0.15 -5.33
CA ALA A 366 17.47 -1.02 -6.19
C ALA A 366 17.37 -0.62 -7.67
N ALA A 367 16.48 0.33 -8.00
CA ALA A 367 16.34 0.84 -9.37
C ALA A 367 17.61 1.56 -9.85
N ALA A 368 18.22 2.39 -9.01
CA ALA A 368 19.48 3.07 -9.32
C ALA A 368 20.64 2.09 -9.55
N ALA A 369 20.72 1.00 -8.78
CA ALA A 369 21.74 -0.03 -8.98
C ALA A 369 21.64 -0.69 -10.35
N VAL A 370 20.43 -0.91 -10.87
CA VAL A 370 20.21 -1.43 -12.23
C VAL A 370 20.63 -0.43 -13.29
N LEU A 371 20.38 0.87 -13.06
CA LEU A 371 20.61 1.93 -14.05
C LEU A 371 22.02 2.50 -14.04
N LYS A 372 22.79 2.31 -12.97
CA LYS A 372 24.14 2.88 -12.81
C LYS A 372 25.05 2.50 -13.98
N GLY A 373 25.57 3.52 -14.68
CA GLY A 373 26.43 3.34 -15.85
C GLY A 373 25.73 2.87 -17.13
N ARG A 374 24.39 2.84 -17.13
CA ARG A 374 23.58 2.47 -18.30
C ARG A 374 22.81 3.68 -18.83
N THR A 375 22.31 3.56 -20.04
CA THR A 375 21.41 4.53 -20.68
C THR A 375 20.12 3.82 -21.05
N LYS A 376 18.99 4.52 -20.95
CA LYS A 376 17.68 3.98 -21.35
C LYS A 376 17.71 3.54 -22.83
N ALA A 377 16.99 2.49 -23.16
CA ALA A 377 16.85 2.01 -24.52
C ALA A 377 16.22 3.08 -25.44
N ALA A 378 16.57 3.06 -26.72
CA ALA A 378 16.15 4.10 -27.67
C ALA A 378 14.62 4.15 -27.89
N ASN A 379 13.94 3.01 -27.72
CA ASN A 379 12.48 2.89 -27.81
C ASN A 379 11.74 3.45 -26.57
N VAL A 380 12.42 3.68 -25.44
CA VAL A 380 11.81 4.31 -24.27
C VAL A 380 11.62 5.80 -24.52
N LYS A 381 10.36 6.21 -24.66
CA LYS A 381 9.97 7.60 -24.94
C LYS A 381 10.16 8.49 -23.73
N TRP A 382 9.68 8.03 -22.57
CA TRP A 382 9.86 8.73 -21.31
C TRP A 382 10.08 7.74 -20.15
N ALA A 383 10.76 8.22 -19.11
CA ALA A 383 10.93 7.53 -17.85
C ALA A 383 10.70 8.53 -16.71
N ILE A 384 9.91 8.13 -15.72
CA ILE A 384 9.60 8.94 -14.54
C ILE A 384 9.92 8.14 -13.29
N VAL A 385 10.59 8.78 -12.34
CA VAL A 385 10.84 8.25 -11.00
C VAL A 385 10.16 9.17 -10.00
N VAL A 386 9.30 8.60 -9.16
CA VAL A 386 8.50 9.36 -8.18
C VAL A 386 8.79 8.82 -6.77
N PRO A 387 9.56 9.55 -5.95
CA PRO A 387 9.76 9.22 -4.54
C PRO A 387 8.44 9.27 -3.77
N GLY A 388 8.25 8.36 -2.83
CA GLY A 388 7.00 8.21 -2.07
C GLY A 388 6.70 9.35 -1.10
N SER A 389 7.73 10.12 -0.71
CA SER A 389 7.58 11.30 0.14
C SER A 389 8.69 12.30 -0.14
N GLY A 390 8.53 13.52 0.39
CA GLY A 390 9.58 14.53 0.36
C GLY A 390 10.80 14.11 1.19
N LEU A 391 10.64 13.30 2.23
CA LEU A 391 11.75 12.74 3.01
C LEU A 391 12.54 11.74 2.16
N VAL A 392 11.86 10.81 1.50
CA VAL A 392 12.49 9.85 0.56
C VAL A 392 13.21 10.59 -0.56
N LYS A 393 12.58 11.64 -1.12
CA LYS A 393 13.20 12.47 -2.17
C LYS A 393 14.50 13.09 -1.70
N ARG A 394 14.50 13.77 -0.53
CA ARG A 394 15.70 14.39 0.03
C ARG A 394 16.80 13.37 0.32
N GLN A 395 16.42 12.21 0.84
CA GLN A 395 17.40 11.14 1.09
C GLN A 395 17.99 10.62 -0.23
N ALA A 396 17.18 10.39 -1.26
CA ALA A 396 17.64 9.95 -2.56
C ALA A 396 18.60 10.97 -3.21
N GLU A 397 18.31 12.27 -3.10
CA GLU A 397 19.17 13.37 -3.55
C GLU A 397 20.48 13.41 -2.74
N ALA A 398 20.44 13.28 -1.42
CA ALA A 398 21.61 13.23 -0.57
C ALA A 398 22.54 12.04 -0.87
N GLU A 399 21.97 10.92 -1.30
CA GLU A 399 22.70 9.72 -1.74
C GLU A 399 23.15 9.79 -3.23
N GLY A 400 22.75 10.83 -3.98
CA GLY A 400 23.08 11.00 -5.38
C GLY A 400 22.34 10.06 -6.33
N LEU A 401 21.23 9.44 -5.89
CA LEU A 401 20.44 8.53 -6.73
C LEU A 401 19.76 9.28 -7.88
N ASP A 402 19.35 10.53 -7.66
CA ASP A 402 18.81 11.43 -8.69
C ASP A 402 19.79 11.60 -9.86
N GLN A 403 21.08 11.76 -9.56
CA GLN A 403 22.12 11.91 -10.61
C GLN A 403 22.26 10.64 -11.45
N ILE A 404 22.07 9.45 -10.86
CA ILE A 404 22.07 8.18 -11.60
C ILE A 404 20.88 8.11 -12.56
N PHE A 405 19.68 8.47 -12.09
CA PHE A 405 18.47 8.49 -12.92
C PHE A 405 18.58 9.51 -14.06
N ILE A 406 19.06 10.73 -13.77
CA ILE A 406 19.28 11.78 -14.78
C ILE A 406 20.30 11.34 -15.83
N ALA A 407 21.41 10.73 -15.40
CA ALA A 407 22.43 10.23 -16.31
C ALA A 407 21.93 9.11 -17.23
N ALA A 408 21.04 8.24 -16.72
CA ALA A 408 20.42 7.17 -17.49
C ALA A 408 19.41 7.70 -18.53
N ASP A 409 18.71 8.80 -18.23
CA ASP A 409 17.78 9.46 -19.15
C ASP A 409 18.36 10.77 -19.69
N ARG A 410 19.15 10.72 -20.75
CA ARG A 410 19.80 11.90 -21.35
C ARG A 410 18.81 13.01 -21.78
N LYS A 411 17.50 12.86 -21.64
CA LYS A 411 16.50 13.84 -22.11
C LYS A 411 15.49 14.36 -21.10
N SER A 412 15.10 13.67 -20.02
CA SER A 412 14.21 14.22 -18.99
C SER A 412 13.85 13.23 -17.89
N THR A 413 14.61 13.17 -16.80
CA THR A 413 14.14 12.52 -15.57
C THR A 413 13.81 13.60 -14.56
N ARG A 414 12.56 13.65 -14.11
CA ARG A 414 12.15 14.54 -13.02
C ARG A 414 11.83 13.68 -11.81
N LEU A 415 12.50 13.96 -10.69
CA LEU A 415 12.14 13.44 -9.37
C LEU A 415 10.97 14.27 -8.85
N ASN A 416 9.78 13.72 -8.85
CA ASN A 416 8.58 14.37 -8.33
C ASN A 416 7.84 13.45 -7.36
N SER A 417 7.24 14.03 -6.32
CA SER A 417 6.46 13.30 -5.33
C SER A 417 4.97 13.46 -5.61
N SER A 418 4.29 12.54 -6.27
CA SER A 418 2.84 12.34 -6.20
C SER A 418 2.29 11.22 -7.11
N HIS A 419 1.10 10.71 -6.75
CA HIS A 419 0.41 9.56 -7.32
C HIS A 419 -0.34 9.80 -8.65
N SER A 420 -0.27 10.93 -9.30
CA SER A 420 -1.24 11.40 -10.31
C SER A 420 -1.41 10.57 -11.59
N LEU A 421 -0.76 9.42 -11.73
CA LEU A 421 -0.89 8.57 -12.93
C LEU A 421 -1.71 7.29 -12.74
N SER A 422 -1.97 6.84 -11.51
CA SER A 422 -2.73 5.60 -11.28
C SER A 422 -4.26 5.75 -11.36
N SER A 423 -4.78 6.98 -11.31
CA SER A 423 -6.23 7.24 -11.31
C SER A 423 -6.86 7.51 -12.69
N ARG A 424 -6.09 7.46 -13.78
CA ARG A 424 -6.59 7.71 -15.14
C ARG A 424 -6.68 6.47 -16.02
N ILE A 425 -6.83 5.29 -15.45
CA ILE A 425 -7.41 4.17 -16.20
C ILE A 425 -8.91 4.39 -16.12
N PRO A 426 -9.63 4.65 -17.23
CA PRO A 426 -11.08 4.73 -17.18
C PRO A 426 -11.56 3.38 -16.64
N SER A 427 -12.29 3.40 -15.53
CA SER A 427 -13.17 2.29 -15.17
C SER A 427 -14.22 2.23 -16.27
N SER A 428 -13.92 1.49 -17.34
CA SER A 428 -14.96 1.12 -18.30
C SER A 428 -15.88 0.15 -17.57
N ALA A 429 -17.10 0.60 -17.39
CA ALA A 429 -18.26 -0.10 -16.87
C ALA A 429 -18.44 -1.52 -17.45
#